data_4e8aa1920daed8cb8d134df8d048d3fc
#
_entry.id   4e8aa1920daed8cb8d134df8d048d3fc
#
_cell.length_a   1.000
_cell.length_b   1.000
_cell.length_c   1.000
_cell.angle_alpha   90.00
_cell.angle_beta   90.00
_cell.angle_gamma   90.00
#
_symmetry.space_group_name_H-M   'P 1'
#
loop_
_entity.id
_entity.type
_entity.pdbx_description
1 polymer ?
#
loop_
_entity_poly.entity_id
_entity_poly.type
_entity_poly.pdbx_seq_one_letter_code
_entity_poly.pdbx_strand_id
1 'polypeptide(L)'
;MNETFYKTTALAILAVFYGCYLIKMLLQRSKSIRTDQMGVGKSGTALRVEVVMKIATAVVPIAELLSIFLVTQYPPDPIRIAGIVIGILGDIVFIISVATMRDSWRAGVSETDRTELVIDGIYSISRNPAFLAFDLVYLGILCMYFNWPLLAASVFAAVMFHLQIVLVEEKFLLRAFGEEYAAYKRRVNRYLGRRSAAN
;
A
#
# COMPACT_ATOMS: atom_id res chain seq x y z
N MET A 1 14.87 7.73 24.41
CA MET A 1 13.87 8.78 24.05
C MET A 1 12.63 8.55 24.87
N ASN A 2 11.79 9.59 25.14
CA ASN A 2 10.60 9.39 25.96
C ASN A 2 9.43 8.79 25.13
N GLU A 3 8.50 8.15 25.82
CA GLU A 3 7.38 7.47 25.15
C GLU A 3 6.46 8.42 24.38
N THR A 4 6.29 9.65 24.88
CA THR A 4 5.50 10.68 24.19
C THR A 4 6.05 10.97 22.79
N PHE A 5 7.37 11.04 22.64
CA PHE A 5 8.00 11.21 21.32
C PHE A 5 7.64 10.08 20.35
N TYR A 6 7.75 8.82 20.78
CA TYR A 6 7.40 7.69 19.93
C TYR A 6 5.92 7.67 19.58
N LYS A 7 5.03 7.96 20.53
CA LYS A 7 3.58 8.03 20.28
C LYS A 7 3.22 9.14 19.29
N THR A 8 3.74 10.34 19.50
CA THR A 8 3.45 11.45 18.58
C THR A 8 4.00 11.20 17.18
N THR A 9 5.19 10.59 17.07
CA THR A 9 5.78 10.25 15.76
C THR A 9 4.99 9.16 15.05
N ALA A 10 4.59 8.08 15.75
CA ALA A 10 3.76 7.03 15.17
C ALA A 10 2.41 7.57 14.69
N LEU A 11 1.75 8.37 15.52
CA LEU A 11 0.48 9.02 15.13
C LEU A 11 0.66 9.98 13.94
N ALA A 12 1.78 10.70 13.87
CA ALA A 12 2.08 11.57 12.73
C ALA A 12 2.27 10.77 11.44
N ILE A 13 3.02 9.65 11.47
CA ILE A 13 3.16 8.74 10.32
C ILE A 13 1.78 8.25 9.86
N LEU A 14 0.95 7.74 10.75
CA LEU A 14 -0.39 7.28 10.38
C LEU A 14 -1.27 8.41 9.84
N ALA A 15 -1.19 9.61 10.43
CA ALA A 15 -1.96 10.76 9.97
C ALA A 15 -1.53 11.22 8.58
N VAL A 16 -0.24 11.21 8.26
CA VAL A 16 0.28 11.52 6.92
C VAL A 16 -0.17 10.46 5.92
N PHE A 17 0.01 9.19 6.24
CA PHE A 17 -0.32 8.09 5.36
C PHE A 17 -1.81 8.04 5.00
N TYR A 18 -2.67 7.90 6.02
CA TYR A 18 -4.12 7.83 5.81
C TYR A 18 -4.71 9.17 5.38
N GLY A 19 -4.12 10.29 5.82
CA GLY A 19 -4.47 11.63 5.35
C GLY A 19 -4.24 11.79 3.85
N CYS A 20 -3.09 11.34 3.32
CA CYS A 20 -2.81 11.33 1.89
C CYS A 20 -3.86 10.51 1.11
N TYR A 21 -4.19 9.30 1.62
CA TYR A 21 -5.23 8.44 1.03
C TYR A 21 -6.60 9.15 0.99
N LEU A 22 -7.02 9.71 2.13
CA LEU A 22 -8.32 10.40 2.25
C LEU A 22 -8.39 11.66 1.38
N ILE A 23 -7.35 12.48 1.38
CA ILE A 23 -7.26 13.68 0.54
C ILE A 23 -7.38 13.27 -0.94
N LYS A 24 -6.65 12.23 -1.36
CA LYS A 24 -6.75 11.73 -2.74
C LYS A 24 -8.14 11.26 -3.08
N MET A 25 -8.78 10.51 -2.19
CA MET A 25 -10.16 10.04 -2.37
C MET A 25 -11.15 11.22 -2.50
N LEU A 26 -11.02 12.26 -1.67
CA LEU A 26 -11.88 13.45 -1.73
C LEU A 26 -11.67 14.24 -3.02
N LEU A 27 -10.40 14.45 -3.44
CA LEU A 27 -10.07 15.12 -4.69
C LEU A 27 -10.58 14.37 -5.93
N GLN A 28 -10.52 13.05 -5.92
CA GLN A 28 -11.09 12.24 -7.00
C GLN A 28 -12.63 12.27 -6.99
N ARG A 29 -13.25 12.23 -5.81
CA ARG A 29 -14.71 12.35 -5.68
C ARG A 29 -15.22 13.68 -6.22
N SER A 30 -14.52 14.80 -6.02
CA SER A 30 -14.90 16.11 -6.60
C SER A 30 -14.85 16.13 -8.14
N LYS A 31 -14.09 15.20 -8.75
CA LYS A 31 -14.00 14.98 -10.20
C LYS A 31 -14.94 13.87 -10.70
N SER A 32 -15.87 13.39 -9.86
CA SER A 32 -16.73 12.24 -10.16
C SER A 32 -15.97 10.93 -10.41
N ILE A 33 -14.76 10.81 -9.91
CA ILE A 33 -13.93 9.62 -10.03
C ILE A 33 -14.12 8.78 -8.76
N ARG A 34 -14.50 7.51 -8.93
CA ARG A 34 -14.61 6.56 -7.81
C ARG A 34 -13.24 5.95 -7.50
N THR A 35 -12.68 6.28 -6.34
CA THR A 35 -11.37 5.80 -5.90
C THR A 35 -11.39 4.31 -5.49
N ASP A 36 -12.37 3.92 -4.63
CA ASP A 36 -12.50 2.53 -4.17
C ASP A 36 -13.27 1.70 -5.19
N GLN A 37 -12.54 0.84 -5.90
CA GLN A 37 -13.04 -0.08 -6.92
C GLN A 37 -13.06 -1.53 -6.41
N MET A 38 -12.65 -1.78 -5.15
CA MET A 38 -12.58 -3.12 -4.60
C MET A 38 -13.95 -3.79 -4.55
N GLY A 39 -14.07 -4.95 -5.19
CA GLY A 39 -15.29 -5.76 -5.27
C GLY A 39 -16.35 -5.27 -6.24
N VAL A 40 -16.17 -4.12 -6.90
CA VAL A 40 -17.18 -3.53 -7.78
C VAL A 40 -17.22 -4.26 -9.12
N GLY A 41 -18.40 -4.81 -9.49
CA GLY A 41 -18.62 -5.52 -10.75
C GLY A 41 -17.89 -6.85 -10.89
N LYS A 42 -17.25 -7.35 -9.82
CA LYS A 42 -16.43 -8.57 -9.83
C LYS A 42 -17.16 -9.79 -9.30
N SER A 43 -16.67 -10.97 -9.69
CA SER A 43 -17.18 -12.27 -9.24
C SER A 43 -16.03 -13.25 -8.96
N GLY A 44 -16.34 -14.38 -8.37
CA GLY A 44 -15.40 -15.47 -8.18
C GLY A 44 -14.20 -15.12 -7.28
N THR A 45 -13.00 -15.50 -7.71
CA THR A 45 -11.76 -15.32 -6.94
C THR A 45 -11.39 -13.84 -6.79
N ALA A 46 -11.59 -13.01 -7.82
CA ALA A 46 -11.27 -11.59 -7.76
C ALA A 46 -12.10 -10.87 -6.70
N LEU A 47 -13.41 -11.13 -6.64
CA LEU A 47 -14.28 -10.57 -5.61
C LEU A 47 -13.81 -10.97 -4.21
N ARG A 48 -13.54 -12.28 -4.00
CA ARG A 48 -13.10 -12.78 -2.69
C ARG A 48 -11.80 -12.15 -2.22
N VAL A 49 -10.80 -12.08 -3.10
CA VAL A 49 -9.50 -11.47 -2.79
C VAL A 49 -9.66 -10.00 -2.41
N GLU A 50 -10.41 -9.21 -3.20
CA GLU A 50 -10.59 -7.78 -2.93
C GLU A 50 -11.42 -7.50 -1.68
N VAL A 51 -12.46 -8.28 -1.41
CA VAL A 51 -13.26 -8.12 -0.17
C VAL A 51 -12.42 -8.45 1.05
N VAL A 52 -11.66 -9.55 1.03
CA VAL A 52 -10.81 -9.93 2.16
C VAL A 52 -9.67 -8.91 2.34
N MET A 53 -9.06 -8.43 1.25
CA MET A 53 -8.06 -7.36 1.31
C MET A 53 -8.65 -6.08 1.91
N LYS A 54 -9.86 -5.69 1.51
CA LYS A 54 -10.54 -4.50 2.06
C LYS A 54 -10.77 -4.63 3.56
N ILE A 55 -11.16 -5.81 4.05
CA ILE A 55 -11.29 -6.07 5.48
C ILE A 55 -9.92 -5.98 6.17
N ALA A 56 -8.88 -6.62 5.61
CA ALA A 56 -7.54 -6.56 6.17
C ALA A 56 -7.03 -5.13 6.31
N THR A 57 -7.17 -4.31 5.24
CA THR A 57 -6.75 -2.91 5.24
C THR A 57 -7.58 -2.01 6.15
N ALA A 58 -8.78 -2.42 6.56
CA ALA A 58 -9.57 -1.73 7.58
C ALA A 58 -9.19 -2.15 9.01
N VAL A 59 -8.76 -3.40 9.20
CA VAL A 59 -8.38 -3.94 10.52
C VAL A 59 -7.00 -3.43 10.96
N VAL A 60 -6.03 -3.34 10.04
CA VAL A 60 -4.66 -2.94 10.41
C VAL A 60 -4.59 -1.56 11.06
N PRO A 61 -5.21 -0.47 10.56
CA PRO A 61 -5.20 0.83 11.24
C PRO A 61 -5.74 0.78 12.67
N ILE A 62 -6.75 -0.03 12.92
CA ILE A 62 -7.31 -0.24 14.25
C ILE A 62 -6.28 -0.95 15.14
N ALA A 63 -5.64 -2.00 14.64
CA ALA A 63 -4.59 -2.71 15.35
C ALA A 63 -3.38 -1.82 15.65
N GLU A 64 -2.98 -0.96 14.71
CA GLU A 64 -1.90 0.02 14.89
C GLU A 64 -2.25 1.01 15.99
N LEU A 65 -3.42 1.62 15.95
CA LEU A 65 -3.87 2.56 16.98
C LEU A 65 -3.95 1.89 18.36
N LEU A 66 -4.57 0.71 18.45
CA LEU A 66 -4.62 -0.04 19.71
C LEU A 66 -3.21 -0.36 20.22
N SER A 67 -2.28 -0.73 19.35
CA SER A 67 -0.89 -1.01 19.73
C SER A 67 -0.19 0.22 20.27
N ILE A 68 -0.35 1.39 19.66
CA ILE A 68 0.24 2.65 20.11
C ILE A 68 -0.26 3.05 21.50
N PHE A 69 -1.53 2.75 21.83
CA PHE A 69 -2.11 3.17 23.09
C PHE A 69 -2.06 2.12 24.20
N LEU A 70 -2.10 0.83 23.87
CA LEU A 70 -2.25 -0.24 24.86
C LEU A 70 -0.96 -1.02 25.14
N VAL A 71 0.03 -1.01 24.23
CA VAL A 71 1.30 -1.71 24.48
C VAL A 71 2.08 -1.00 25.57
N THR A 72 2.56 -1.77 26.54
CA THR A 72 3.36 -1.28 27.67
C THR A 72 4.78 -1.83 27.70
N GLN A 73 5.05 -2.89 26.93
CA GLN A 73 6.39 -3.47 26.75
C GLN A 73 6.90 -3.13 25.36
N TYR A 74 7.92 -2.30 25.32
CA TYR A 74 8.41 -1.75 24.06
C TYR A 74 9.66 -2.46 23.56
N PRO A 75 9.85 -2.58 22.25
CA PRO A 75 11.13 -2.97 21.67
C PRO A 75 12.25 -1.99 22.09
N PRO A 76 13.52 -2.42 22.02
CA PRO A 76 14.66 -1.55 22.26
C PRO A 76 14.66 -0.30 21.37
N ASP A 77 15.14 0.82 21.87
CA ASP A 77 15.18 2.12 21.16
C ASP A 77 15.75 2.03 19.73
N PRO A 78 16.85 1.30 19.44
CA PRO A 78 17.34 1.19 18.06
C PRO A 78 16.32 0.59 17.09
N ILE A 79 15.52 -0.39 17.52
CA ILE A 79 14.48 -1.00 16.71
C ILE A 79 13.34 0.00 16.48
N ARG A 80 12.96 0.74 17.49
CA ARG A 80 11.92 1.77 17.41
C ARG A 80 12.34 2.93 16.48
N ILE A 81 13.61 3.35 16.55
CA ILE A 81 14.17 4.38 15.66
C ILE A 81 14.18 3.87 14.20
N ALA A 82 14.60 2.62 13.98
CA ALA A 82 14.48 2.02 12.66
C ALA A 82 13.02 1.99 12.15
N GLY A 83 12.06 1.69 13.04
CA GLY A 83 10.64 1.76 12.76
C GLY A 83 10.17 3.14 12.30
N ILE A 84 10.64 4.21 12.94
CA ILE A 84 10.37 5.59 12.52
C ILE A 84 10.88 5.83 11.08
N VAL A 85 12.13 5.47 10.81
CA VAL A 85 12.74 5.68 9.48
C VAL A 85 11.97 4.90 8.41
N ILE A 86 11.62 3.64 8.69
CA ILE A 86 10.86 2.78 7.77
C ILE A 86 9.45 3.36 7.53
N GLY A 87 8.76 3.82 8.57
CA GLY A 87 7.43 4.40 8.44
C GLY A 87 7.42 5.70 7.63
N ILE A 88 8.37 6.61 7.90
CA ILE A 88 8.54 7.85 7.11
C ILE A 88 8.86 7.52 5.64
N LEU A 89 9.71 6.53 5.38
CA LEU A 89 9.99 6.07 4.03
C LEU A 89 8.72 5.55 3.34
N GLY A 90 7.88 4.83 4.08
CA GLY A 90 6.56 4.39 3.60
C GLY A 90 5.67 5.57 3.19
N ASP A 91 5.58 6.61 4.01
CA ASP A 91 4.84 7.84 3.69
C ASP A 91 5.35 8.49 2.39
N ILE A 92 6.67 8.66 2.27
CA ILE A 92 7.30 9.25 1.08
C ILE A 92 6.97 8.43 -0.17
N VAL A 93 7.15 7.11 -0.11
CA VAL A 93 6.85 6.20 -1.23
C VAL A 93 5.38 6.27 -1.61
N PHE A 94 4.46 6.33 -0.63
CA PHE A 94 3.03 6.43 -0.89
C PHE A 94 2.65 7.74 -1.59
N ILE A 95 3.12 8.87 -1.05
CA ILE A 95 2.87 10.21 -1.61
C ILE A 95 3.36 10.28 -3.06
N ILE A 96 4.60 9.82 -3.32
CA ILE A 96 5.16 9.81 -4.69
C ILE A 96 4.34 8.89 -5.60
N SER A 97 3.91 7.71 -5.11
CA SER A 97 3.12 6.76 -5.90
C SER A 97 1.78 7.35 -6.34
N VAL A 98 1.05 7.95 -5.39
CA VAL A 98 -0.25 8.58 -5.64
C VAL A 98 -0.11 9.80 -6.54
N ALA A 99 0.94 10.62 -6.33
CA ALA A 99 1.21 11.80 -7.14
C ALA A 99 1.57 11.44 -8.59
N THR A 100 2.38 10.38 -8.79
CA THR A 100 2.79 9.91 -10.12
C THR A 100 1.60 9.37 -10.93
N MET A 101 0.71 8.59 -10.30
CA MET A 101 -0.48 8.06 -10.98
C MET A 101 -1.57 9.10 -11.25
N ARG A 102 -1.52 10.25 -10.62
CA ARG A 102 -2.53 11.31 -10.80
C ARG A 102 -3.96 10.77 -10.72
N ASP A 103 -4.78 11.07 -11.73
CA ASP A 103 -6.19 10.66 -11.78
C ASP A 103 -6.37 9.18 -12.20
N SER A 104 -5.31 8.46 -12.56
CA SER A 104 -5.34 7.01 -12.82
C SER A 104 -5.25 6.16 -11.56
N TRP A 105 -4.89 6.76 -10.38
CA TRP A 105 -4.78 6.00 -9.14
C TRP A 105 -6.15 5.50 -8.64
N ARG A 106 -6.21 4.21 -8.30
CA ARG A 106 -7.39 3.53 -7.73
C ARG A 106 -6.97 2.56 -6.64
N ALA A 107 -7.87 2.36 -5.67
CA ALA A 107 -7.80 1.24 -4.74
C ALA A 107 -8.60 0.07 -5.34
N GLY A 108 -7.90 -0.95 -5.83
CA GLY A 108 -8.46 -2.01 -6.66
C GLY A 108 -8.53 -1.63 -8.15
N VAL A 109 -8.98 -2.54 -8.99
CA VAL A 109 -9.06 -2.36 -10.46
C VAL A 109 -10.46 -1.99 -10.89
N SER A 110 -10.58 -1.01 -11.79
CA SER A 110 -11.85 -0.67 -12.43
C SER A 110 -11.93 -1.32 -13.82
N GLU A 111 -13.00 -2.05 -14.09
CA GLU A 111 -13.23 -2.63 -15.43
C GLU A 111 -13.92 -1.63 -16.39
N THR A 112 -14.43 -0.51 -15.85
CA THR A 112 -15.21 0.47 -16.61
C THR A 112 -14.46 1.78 -16.86
N ASP A 113 -13.53 2.15 -15.96
CA ASP A 113 -12.79 3.40 -16.12
C ASP A 113 -11.64 3.25 -17.10
N ARG A 114 -11.52 4.22 -18.01
CA ARG A 114 -10.32 4.34 -18.84
C ARG A 114 -9.19 4.92 -17.98
N THR A 115 -8.26 4.07 -17.59
CA THR A 115 -7.01 4.46 -16.92
C THR A 115 -5.84 4.35 -17.90
N GLU A 116 -4.81 5.16 -17.69
CA GLU A 116 -3.57 5.06 -18.45
C GLU A 116 -2.59 4.12 -17.73
N LEU A 117 -1.78 3.40 -18.49
CA LEU A 117 -0.69 2.62 -17.92
C LEU A 117 0.46 3.54 -17.52
N VAL A 118 0.64 3.75 -16.23
CA VAL A 118 1.72 4.58 -15.67
C VAL A 118 2.96 3.72 -15.45
N ILE A 119 4.04 4.03 -16.14
CA ILE A 119 5.32 3.29 -16.10
C ILE A 119 6.52 4.17 -15.71
N ASP A 120 6.30 5.46 -15.53
CA ASP A 120 7.32 6.47 -15.24
C ASP A 120 7.50 6.75 -13.75
N GLY A 121 8.47 7.59 -13.41
CA GLY A 121 8.75 7.97 -12.03
C GLY A 121 9.04 6.76 -11.16
N ILE A 122 8.39 6.65 -10.01
CA ILE A 122 8.57 5.52 -9.08
C ILE A 122 8.13 4.18 -9.69
N TYR A 123 7.21 4.19 -10.67
CA TYR A 123 6.78 3.00 -11.39
C TYR A 123 7.85 2.46 -12.35
N SER A 124 8.91 3.22 -12.63
CA SER A 124 10.06 2.72 -13.38
C SER A 124 10.97 1.79 -12.57
N ILE A 125 10.81 1.73 -11.25
CA ILE A 125 11.60 0.88 -10.33
C ILE A 125 10.78 -0.11 -9.52
N SER A 126 9.46 0.10 -9.44
CA SER A 126 8.50 -0.82 -8.80
C SER A 126 7.21 -0.81 -9.60
N ARG A 127 6.60 -1.98 -9.83
CA ARG A 127 5.27 -2.03 -10.46
C ARG A 127 4.13 -1.79 -9.47
N ASN A 128 4.42 -1.91 -8.16
CA ASN A 128 3.43 -1.79 -7.10
C ASN A 128 3.95 -0.96 -5.91
N PRO A 129 4.43 0.28 -6.14
CA PRO A 129 5.06 1.06 -5.08
C PRO A 129 4.07 1.47 -3.97
N ALA A 130 2.79 1.62 -4.29
CA ALA A 130 1.78 1.92 -3.27
C ALA A 130 1.60 0.77 -2.28
N PHE A 131 1.56 -0.50 -2.72
CA PHE A 131 1.50 -1.65 -1.80
C PHE A 131 2.78 -1.79 -0.97
N LEU A 132 3.94 -1.53 -1.58
CA LEU A 132 5.21 -1.48 -0.84
C LEU A 132 5.17 -0.41 0.26
N ALA A 133 4.55 0.74 0.00
CA ALA A 133 4.40 1.80 0.99
C ALA A 133 3.52 1.37 2.18
N PHE A 134 2.41 0.66 1.94
CA PHE A 134 1.60 0.06 3.00
C PHE A 134 2.44 -0.89 3.85
N ASP A 135 3.18 -1.81 3.23
CA ASP A 135 4.04 -2.77 3.94
C ASP A 135 5.11 -2.06 4.79
N LEU A 136 5.69 -0.96 4.28
CA LEU A 136 6.67 -0.17 5.02
C LEU A 136 6.05 0.54 6.23
N VAL A 137 4.87 1.15 6.11
CA VAL A 137 4.19 1.79 7.25
C VAL A 137 3.82 0.75 8.30
N TYR A 138 3.23 -0.38 7.90
CA TYR A 138 2.88 -1.46 8.81
C TYR A 138 4.11 -2.02 9.54
N LEU A 139 5.21 -2.24 8.83
CA LEU A 139 6.48 -2.68 9.42
C LEU A 139 7.06 -1.60 10.37
N GLY A 140 6.98 -0.33 9.98
CA GLY A 140 7.45 0.79 10.80
C GLY A 140 6.73 0.85 12.15
N ILE A 141 5.40 0.81 12.15
CA ILE A 141 4.60 0.81 13.38
C ILE A 141 4.83 -0.48 14.19
N LEU A 142 4.93 -1.64 13.53
CA LEU A 142 5.24 -2.91 14.18
C LEU A 142 6.61 -2.88 14.89
N CYS A 143 7.63 -2.30 14.28
CA CYS A 143 8.94 -2.11 14.93
C CYS A 143 8.88 -1.16 16.13
N MET A 144 7.98 -0.18 16.13
CA MET A 144 7.80 0.76 17.23
C MET A 144 6.98 0.18 18.39
N TYR A 145 5.96 -0.63 18.08
CA TYR A 145 4.93 -1.11 19.02
C TYR A 145 4.61 -2.59 18.82
N PHE A 146 5.67 -3.43 18.84
CA PHE A 146 5.52 -4.86 18.60
C PHE A 146 4.51 -5.51 19.53
N ASN A 147 3.58 -6.23 18.94
CA ASN A 147 2.75 -7.24 19.60
C ASN A 147 2.24 -8.27 18.57
N TRP A 148 1.89 -9.45 19.04
CA TRP A 148 1.49 -10.56 18.18
C TRP A 148 0.23 -10.30 17.35
N PRO A 149 -0.85 -9.67 17.87
CA PRO A 149 -2.01 -9.27 17.07
C PRO A 149 -1.65 -8.32 15.92
N LEU A 150 -0.81 -7.29 16.17
CA LEU A 150 -0.37 -6.37 15.12
C LEU A 150 0.48 -7.09 14.07
N LEU A 151 1.39 -7.98 14.49
CA LEU A 151 2.19 -8.79 13.57
C LEU A 151 1.29 -9.64 12.68
N ALA A 152 0.32 -10.36 13.28
CA ALA A 152 -0.60 -11.22 12.53
C ALA A 152 -1.42 -10.41 11.53
N ALA A 153 -1.95 -9.25 11.93
CA ALA A 153 -2.73 -8.38 11.04
C ALA A 153 -1.87 -7.82 9.89
N SER A 154 -0.65 -7.35 10.17
CA SER A 154 0.27 -6.80 9.16
C SER A 154 0.71 -7.87 8.16
N VAL A 155 1.10 -9.06 8.63
CA VAL A 155 1.48 -10.18 7.74
C VAL A 155 0.30 -10.62 6.89
N PHE A 156 -0.89 -10.72 7.48
CA PHE A 156 -2.10 -11.07 6.74
C PHE A 156 -2.40 -10.04 5.63
N ALA A 157 -2.32 -8.75 5.94
CA ALA A 157 -2.50 -7.69 4.94
C ALA A 157 -1.46 -7.76 3.83
N ALA A 158 -0.16 -7.96 4.14
CA ALA A 158 0.90 -8.10 3.14
C ALA A 158 0.66 -9.30 2.22
N VAL A 159 0.21 -10.44 2.76
CA VAL A 159 -0.20 -11.61 1.95
C VAL A 159 -1.38 -11.25 1.05
N MET A 160 -2.38 -10.54 1.55
CA MET A 160 -3.53 -10.12 0.75
C MET A 160 -3.13 -9.14 -0.36
N PHE A 161 -2.20 -8.21 -0.12
CA PHE A 161 -1.64 -7.35 -1.17
C PHE A 161 -0.95 -8.17 -2.26
N HIS A 162 -0.14 -9.17 -1.86
CA HIS A 162 0.49 -10.06 -2.84
C HIS A 162 -0.54 -10.80 -3.69
N LEU A 163 -1.58 -11.36 -3.07
CA LEU A 163 -2.66 -12.06 -3.79
C LEU A 163 -3.44 -11.11 -4.70
N GLN A 164 -3.72 -9.88 -4.26
CA GLN A 164 -4.35 -8.85 -5.07
C GLN A 164 -3.54 -8.56 -6.32
N ILE A 165 -2.24 -8.32 -6.17
CA ILE A 165 -1.35 -8.05 -7.29
C ILE A 165 -1.36 -9.22 -8.30
N VAL A 166 -1.14 -10.45 -7.81
CA VAL A 166 -0.94 -11.63 -8.69
C VAL A 166 -2.24 -12.11 -9.32
N LEU A 167 -3.31 -12.18 -8.54
CA LEU A 167 -4.55 -12.82 -8.96
C LEU A 167 -5.54 -11.85 -9.63
N VAL A 168 -5.42 -10.55 -9.34
CA VAL A 168 -6.37 -9.54 -9.82
C VAL A 168 -5.68 -8.52 -10.73
N GLU A 169 -4.73 -7.72 -10.19
CA GLU A 169 -4.18 -6.57 -10.92
C GLU A 169 -3.33 -6.96 -12.13
N GLU A 170 -2.37 -7.88 -11.97
CA GLU A 170 -1.52 -8.30 -13.10
C GLU A 170 -2.34 -8.93 -14.23
N LYS A 171 -3.41 -9.67 -13.89
CA LYS A 171 -4.31 -10.26 -14.89
C LYS A 171 -5.15 -9.20 -15.60
N PHE A 172 -5.64 -8.23 -14.84
CA PHE A 172 -6.40 -7.12 -15.41
C PHE A 172 -5.51 -6.28 -16.34
N LEU A 173 -4.34 -5.86 -15.87
CA LEU A 173 -3.43 -5.01 -16.65
C LEU A 173 -2.95 -5.70 -17.93
N LEU A 174 -2.73 -7.03 -17.89
CA LEU A 174 -2.39 -7.78 -19.10
C LEU A 174 -3.55 -7.82 -20.10
N ARG A 175 -4.80 -7.93 -19.64
CA ARG A 175 -5.98 -7.88 -20.53
C ARG A 175 -6.23 -6.48 -21.09
N ALA A 176 -6.04 -5.44 -20.25
CA ALA A 176 -6.32 -4.05 -20.60
C ALA A 176 -5.28 -3.43 -21.53
N PHE A 177 -3.97 -3.73 -21.30
CA PHE A 177 -2.84 -3.10 -21.98
C PHE A 177 -1.98 -4.08 -22.80
N GLY A 178 -2.29 -5.37 -22.81
CA GLY A 178 -1.66 -6.38 -23.66
C GLY A 178 -0.14 -6.38 -23.63
N GLU A 179 0.48 -6.22 -24.82
CA GLU A 179 1.93 -6.29 -25.00
C GLU A 179 2.67 -5.10 -24.33
N GLU A 180 2.04 -3.94 -24.20
CA GLU A 180 2.61 -2.78 -23.50
C GLU A 180 2.89 -3.13 -22.03
N TYR A 181 1.90 -3.71 -21.33
CA TYR A 181 2.10 -4.17 -19.97
C TYR A 181 3.07 -5.35 -19.88
N ALA A 182 3.05 -6.27 -20.83
CA ALA A 182 3.98 -7.39 -20.87
C ALA A 182 5.44 -6.90 -21.02
N ALA A 183 5.70 -5.91 -21.87
CA ALA A 183 7.01 -5.26 -22.01
C ALA A 183 7.45 -4.54 -20.73
N TYR A 184 6.53 -3.82 -20.07
CA TYR A 184 6.79 -3.20 -18.78
C TYR A 184 7.14 -4.24 -17.71
N LYS A 185 6.38 -5.34 -17.63
CA LYS A 185 6.62 -6.46 -16.69
C LYS A 185 7.98 -7.13 -16.89
N ARG A 186 8.50 -7.18 -18.12
CA ARG A 186 9.84 -7.70 -18.39
C ARG A 186 10.96 -6.80 -17.86
N ARG A 187 10.76 -5.47 -17.82
CA ARG A 187 11.77 -4.48 -17.41
C ARG A 187 11.77 -4.15 -15.93
N VAL A 188 10.61 -4.18 -15.26
CA VAL A 188 10.45 -3.73 -13.88
C VAL A 188 9.96 -4.89 -13.01
N ASN A 189 10.56 -5.05 -11.83
CA ASN A 189 10.14 -6.05 -10.85
C ASN A 189 8.80 -5.69 -10.21
N ARG A 190 8.15 -6.69 -9.59
CA ARG A 190 6.86 -6.50 -8.92
C ARG A 190 6.96 -5.53 -7.74
N TYR A 191 7.98 -5.68 -6.92
CA TYR A 191 8.17 -4.86 -5.72
C TYR A 191 9.27 -3.84 -5.89
N LEU A 192 10.49 -4.26 -6.13
CA LEU A 192 11.62 -3.33 -6.23
C LEU A 192 12.64 -3.78 -7.27
N GLY A 193 13.18 -2.82 -8.00
CA GLY A 193 14.29 -3.01 -8.92
C GLY A 193 13.88 -3.22 -10.38
N ARG A 194 14.87 -3.03 -11.25
CA ARG A 194 14.78 -3.31 -12.68
C ARG A 194 15.39 -4.67 -12.98
N ARG A 195 14.83 -5.36 -13.95
CA ARG A 195 15.45 -6.54 -14.52
C ARG A 195 16.50 -6.09 -15.52
N SER A 196 17.72 -6.66 -15.42
CA SER A 196 18.70 -6.50 -16.49
C SER A 196 18.12 -7.10 -17.77
N ALA A 197 18.21 -6.34 -18.87
CA ALA A 197 17.91 -6.93 -20.16
C ALA A 197 18.86 -8.14 -20.31
N ALA A 198 18.30 -9.34 -20.36
CA ALA A 198 19.07 -10.48 -20.80
C ALA A 198 19.43 -10.23 -22.25
N ASN A 199 20.74 -10.08 -22.54
CA ASN A 199 21.29 -10.09 -23.87
C ASN A 199 20.96 -11.41 -24.56
#